data_1a06d745a872cd72632775f13133b8b9
#
_entry.id   1a06d745a872cd72632775f13133b8b9
#
_cell.length_a   1.000
_cell.length_b   1.000
_cell.length_c   1.000
_cell.angle_alpha   90.00
_cell.angle_beta   90.00
_cell.angle_gamma   90.00
#
_symmetry.space_group_name_H-M   'P 1'
#
loop_
_entity.id
_entity.type
_entity.pdbx_description
1 polymer ?
#
loop_
_entity_poly.entity_id
_entity_poly.type
_entity_poly.pdbx_seq_one_letter_code
_entity_poly.pdbx_strand_id
1 'polypeptide(L)'
;MIELIPSPSSSQLSLGPVTIHYYALCIIAGIAIAIWLGRLRYSSLGGNPDDVSEAAIWAVPFGIIGGRIYHVITSPQKYFGENGNPVDAFRIWEGGLGIWGAISLGAIGAYAYFKTHKTTLKFSQFLDSLAPGIIFAQAIGRVGNYFNQEVFGKPTNLPWGIEIRPFQRPDGYEEFLKFHPTFLYELLWCV
;
A
#
# COMPACT_ATOMS: atom_id res chain seq x y z
N MET A 1 9.42 -27.93 14.64
CA MET A 1 8.63 -26.74 15.04
C MET A 1 9.21 -25.54 14.30
N ILE A 2 8.38 -24.67 13.74
CA ILE A 2 8.87 -23.40 13.15
C ILE A 2 9.28 -22.52 14.34
N GLU A 3 10.59 -22.32 14.53
CA GLU A 3 11.10 -21.54 15.66
C GLU A 3 11.12 -20.03 15.40
N LEU A 4 10.93 -19.61 14.16
CA LEU A 4 10.80 -18.21 13.75
C LEU A 4 10.33 -18.12 12.27
N ILE A 5 9.83 -16.96 11.88
CA ILE A 5 9.58 -16.61 10.47
C ILE A 5 10.90 -16.05 9.91
N PRO A 6 11.53 -16.71 8.91
CA PRO A 6 12.82 -16.26 8.42
C PRO A 6 12.71 -14.94 7.67
N SER A 7 13.80 -14.18 7.64
CA SER A 7 13.94 -13.03 6.75
C SER A 7 13.83 -13.46 5.29
N PRO A 8 13.14 -12.68 4.43
CA PRO A 8 13.14 -12.95 3.00
C PRO A 8 14.56 -12.79 2.42
N SER A 9 14.93 -13.63 1.46
CA SER A 9 16.25 -13.57 0.82
C SER A 9 16.47 -12.26 0.05
N SER A 10 15.42 -11.71 -0.54
CA SER A 10 15.43 -10.45 -1.30
C SER A 10 14.11 -9.72 -1.16
N SER A 11 14.14 -8.39 -1.30
CA SER A 11 12.96 -7.53 -1.43
C SER A 11 12.61 -7.21 -2.89
N GLN A 12 13.45 -7.65 -3.83
CA GLN A 12 13.34 -7.28 -5.25
C GLN A 12 13.84 -8.40 -6.17
N LEU A 13 13.37 -8.35 -7.40
CA LEU A 13 13.82 -9.18 -8.51
C LEU A 13 14.50 -8.27 -9.55
N SER A 14 15.76 -8.55 -9.88
CA SER A 14 16.50 -7.82 -10.91
C SER A 14 16.51 -8.61 -12.23
N LEU A 15 15.95 -8.00 -13.27
CA LEU A 15 15.92 -8.54 -14.64
C LEU A 15 16.72 -7.61 -15.55
N GLY A 16 18.03 -7.82 -15.62
CA GLY A 16 18.93 -6.92 -16.32
C GLY A 16 18.90 -5.51 -15.71
N PRO A 17 18.60 -4.45 -16.47
CA PRO A 17 18.56 -3.08 -15.94
C PRO A 17 17.27 -2.76 -15.14
N VAL A 18 16.27 -3.64 -15.16
CA VAL A 18 14.98 -3.43 -14.51
C VAL A 18 14.95 -4.11 -13.15
N THR A 19 14.66 -3.35 -12.11
CA THR A 19 14.46 -3.85 -10.75
C THR A 19 12.97 -3.80 -10.38
N ILE A 20 12.40 -4.94 -10.04
CA ILE A 20 11.00 -5.09 -9.66
C ILE A 20 10.95 -5.37 -8.16
N HIS A 21 10.36 -4.47 -7.39
CA HIS A 21 10.16 -4.64 -5.96
C HIS A 21 8.93 -5.52 -5.68
N TYR A 22 9.07 -6.54 -4.85
CA TYR A 22 7.94 -7.40 -4.46
C TYR A 22 6.81 -6.64 -3.77
N TYR A 23 7.15 -5.58 -3.02
CA TYR A 23 6.17 -4.67 -2.44
C TYR A 23 5.29 -4.02 -3.52
N ALA A 24 5.87 -3.56 -4.62
CA ALA A 24 5.11 -2.97 -5.72
C ALA A 24 4.17 -3.98 -6.38
N LEU A 25 4.61 -5.24 -6.53
CA LEU A 25 3.74 -6.32 -7.04
C LEU A 25 2.55 -6.58 -6.10
N CYS A 26 2.77 -6.57 -4.78
CA CYS A 26 1.69 -6.69 -3.80
C CYS A 26 0.69 -5.53 -3.92
N ILE A 27 1.15 -4.30 -4.10
CA ILE A 27 0.27 -3.14 -4.30
C ILE A 27 -0.56 -3.28 -5.58
N ILE A 28 0.07 -3.67 -6.70
CA ILE A 28 -0.64 -3.90 -7.97
C ILE A 28 -1.68 -5.01 -7.83
N ALA A 29 -1.32 -6.13 -7.20
CA ALA A 29 -2.25 -7.23 -6.93
C ALA A 29 -3.41 -6.78 -6.03
N GLY A 30 -3.12 -5.99 -4.99
CA GLY A 30 -4.14 -5.41 -4.11
C GLY A 30 -5.13 -4.53 -4.87
N ILE A 31 -4.64 -3.63 -5.72
CA ILE A 31 -5.48 -2.77 -6.57
C ILE A 31 -6.34 -3.63 -7.50
N ALA A 32 -5.76 -4.64 -8.17
CA ALA A 32 -6.49 -5.52 -9.07
C ALA A 32 -7.63 -6.27 -8.35
N ILE A 33 -7.37 -6.78 -7.15
CA ILE A 33 -8.37 -7.47 -6.32
C ILE A 33 -9.43 -6.49 -5.83
N ALA A 34 -9.07 -5.28 -5.41
CA ALA A 34 -10.03 -4.27 -5.01
C ALA A 34 -10.99 -3.91 -6.16
N ILE A 35 -10.47 -3.73 -7.37
CA ILE A 35 -11.27 -3.47 -8.57
C ILE A 35 -12.16 -4.68 -8.89
N TRP A 36 -11.61 -5.88 -8.90
CA TRP A 36 -12.34 -7.11 -9.21
C TRP A 36 -13.50 -7.33 -8.25
N LEU A 37 -13.27 -7.31 -6.94
CA LEU A 37 -14.30 -7.44 -5.92
C LEU A 37 -15.31 -6.29 -5.98
N GLY A 38 -14.84 -5.06 -6.17
CA GLY A 38 -15.68 -3.89 -6.34
C GLY A 38 -16.64 -4.05 -7.53
N ARG A 39 -16.15 -4.50 -8.68
CA ARG A 39 -16.96 -4.81 -9.89
C ARG A 39 -18.04 -5.84 -9.60
N LEU A 40 -17.69 -6.95 -8.96
CA LEU A 40 -18.66 -8.00 -8.60
C LEU A 40 -19.76 -7.44 -7.67
N ARG A 41 -19.38 -6.73 -6.63
CA ARG A 41 -20.34 -6.19 -5.66
C ARG A 41 -21.17 -5.05 -6.24
N TYR A 42 -20.58 -4.16 -7.04
CA TYR A 42 -21.30 -3.07 -7.69
C TYR A 42 -22.33 -3.61 -8.70
N SER A 43 -21.96 -4.65 -9.46
CA SER A 43 -22.87 -5.35 -10.36
C SER A 43 -24.02 -6.03 -9.61
N SER A 44 -23.76 -6.63 -8.44
CA SER A 44 -24.83 -7.26 -7.63
C SER A 44 -25.84 -6.27 -7.07
N LEU A 45 -25.46 -4.98 -6.99
CA LEU A 45 -26.37 -3.86 -6.64
C LEU A 45 -27.12 -3.29 -7.85
N GLY A 46 -26.94 -3.86 -9.05
CA GLY A 46 -27.54 -3.39 -10.30
C GLY A 46 -26.72 -2.30 -11.00
N GLY A 47 -25.48 -2.07 -10.60
CA GLY A 47 -24.56 -1.13 -11.23
C GLY A 47 -23.82 -1.70 -12.43
N ASN A 48 -23.37 -0.82 -13.33
CA ASN A 48 -22.46 -1.23 -14.41
C ASN A 48 -21.06 -1.46 -13.82
N PRO A 49 -20.49 -2.67 -13.88
CA PRO A 49 -19.16 -2.96 -13.33
C PRO A 49 -18.04 -2.10 -13.97
N ASP A 50 -18.23 -1.56 -15.15
CA ASP A 50 -17.23 -0.71 -15.80
C ASP A 50 -17.09 0.64 -15.12
N ASP A 51 -18.14 1.17 -14.45
CA ASP A 51 -18.05 2.38 -13.63
C ASP A 51 -16.95 2.23 -12.55
N VAL A 52 -16.74 1.03 -12.01
CA VAL A 52 -15.70 0.77 -11.00
C VAL A 52 -14.30 0.85 -11.62
N SER A 53 -14.12 0.26 -12.79
CA SER A 53 -12.83 0.27 -13.48
C SER A 53 -12.45 1.69 -13.93
N GLU A 54 -13.40 2.42 -14.47
CA GLU A 54 -13.19 3.79 -14.93
C GLU A 54 -12.95 4.75 -13.76
N ALA A 55 -13.70 4.59 -12.65
CA ALA A 55 -13.41 5.33 -11.42
C ALA A 55 -12.00 5.04 -10.89
N ALA A 56 -11.51 3.81 -11.01
CA ALA A 56 -10.15 3.46 -10.61
C ALA A 56 -9.08 4.14 -11.49
N ILE A 57 -9.35 4.33 -12.80
CA ILE A 57 -8.45 5.07 -13.71
C ILE A 57 -8.29 6.53 -13.24
N TRP A 58 -9.29 7.10 -12.59
CA TRP A 58 -9.20 8.43 -11.98
C TRP A 58 -8.58 8.36 -10.58
N ALA A 59 -9.06 7.45 -9.75
CA ALA A 59 -8.65 7.33 -8.35
C ALA A 59 -7.15 7.03 -8.19
N VAL A 60 -6.59 6.13 -9.00
CA VAL A 60 -5.20 5.69 -8.84
C VAL A 60 -4.19 6.81 -9.13
N PRO A 61 -4.24 7.52 -10.26
CA PRO A 61 -3.33 8.65 -10.49
C PRO A 61 -3.49 9.77 -9.46
N PHE A 62 -4.73 10.13 -9.11
CA PHE A 62 -4.99 11.12 -8.06
C PHE A 62 -4.43 10.67 -6.72
N GLY A 63 -4.57 9.39 -6.39
CA GLY A 63 -4.00 8.81 -5.17
C GLY A 63 -2.47 8.88 -5.15
N ILE A 64 -1.80 8.57 -6.26
CA ILE A 64 -0.34 8.69 -6.38
C ILE A 64 0.10 10.14 -6.16
N ILE A 65 -0.54 11.08 -6.84
CA ILE A 65 -0.26 12.52 -6.70
C ILE A 65 -0.49 12.97 -5.26
N GLY A 66 -1.63 12.58 -4.67
CA GLY A 66 -1.97 12.92 -3.29
C GLY A 66 -0.99 12.36 -2.27
N GLY A 67 -0.61 11.10 -2.43
CA GLY A 67 0.39 10.46 -1.59
C GLY A 67 1.73 11.18 -1.66
N ARG A 68 2.14 11.61 -2.84
CA ARG A 68 3.39 12.36 -3.03
C ARG A 68 3.33 13.75 -2.40
N ILE A 69 2.27 14.49 -2.65
CA ILE A 69 2.06 15.83 -2.05
C ILE A 69 2.10 15.73 -0.52
N TYR A 70 1.36 14.77 0.05
CA TYR A 70 1.36 14.56 1.50
C TYR A 70 2.76 14.26 2.04
N HIS A 71 3.51 13.39 1.37
CA HIS A 71 4.87 13.04 1.79
C HIS A 71 5.82 14.24 1.72
N VAL A 72 5.74 15.05 0.67
CA VAL A 72 6.55 16.27 0.53
C VAL A 72 6.26 17.26 1.66
N ILE A 73 4.99 17.43 2.02
CA ILE A 73 4.56 18.33 3.10
C ILE A 73 5.01 17.81 4.48
N THR A 74 4.94 16.50 4.71
CA THR A 74 5.27 15.90 6.02
C THR A 74 6.76 15.61 6.21
N SER A 75 7.54 15.63 5.13
CA SER A 75 9.00 15.39 5.17
C SER A 75 9.77 16.44 4.37
N PRO A 76 9.56 17.75 4.65
CA PRO A 76 10.09 18.82 3.81
C PRO A 76 11.62 18.86 3.80
N GLN A 77 12.28 18.38 4.87
CA GLN A 77 13.74 18.38 4.98
C GLN A 77 14.42 17.57 3.87
N LYS A 78 13.77 16.50 3.38
CA LYS A 78 14.29 15.69 2.27
C LYS A 78 14.36 16.44 0.94
N TYR A 79 13.51 17.45 0.77
CA TYR A 79 13.35 18.16 -0.51
C TYR A 79 13.87 19.58 -0.45
N PHE A 80 13.72 20.27 0.68
CA PHE A 80 13.99 21.70 0.85
C PHE A 80 14.97 22.01 1.99
N GLY A 81 15.53 20.98 2.66
CA GLY A 81 16.58 21.15 3.67
C GLY A 81 17.95 21.46 3.05
N GLU A 82 18.97 21.68 3.87
CA GLU A 82 20.34 22.05 3.43
C GLU A 82 20.95 21.06 2.42
N ASN A 83 20.63 19.76 2.52
CA ASN A 83 21.05 18.72 1.58
C ASN A 83 19.89 18.18 0.72
N GLY A 84 18.76 18.89 0.71
CA GLY A 84 17.55 18.47 -0.02
C GLY A 84 17.65 18.85 -1.50
N ASN A 85 16.98 18.03 -2.33
CA ASN A 85 16.84 18.32 -3.76
C ASN A 85 15.35 18.40 -4.14
N PRO A 86 14.81 19.57 -4.50
CA PRO A 86 13.40 19.75 -4.86
C PRO A 86 12.94 18.86 -6.02
N VAL A 87 13.85 18.49 -6.94
CA VAL A 87 13.53 17.63 -8.08
C VAL A 87 13.13 16.22 -7.62
N ASP A 88 13.64 15.77 -6.47
CA ASP A 88 13.30 14.46 -5.91
C ASP A 88 11.81 14.38 -5.51
N ALA A 89 11.12 15.52 -5.36
CA ALA A 89 9.66 15.54 -5.16
C ALA A 89 8.88 14.89 -6.33
N PHE A 90 9.46 14.80 -7.51
CA PHE A 90 8.85 14.15 -8.68
C PHE A 90 9.24 12.68 -8.86
N ARG A 91 10.22 12.19 -8.10
CA ARG A 91 10.74 10.82 -8.19
C ARG A 91 9.88 9.85 -7.37
N ILE A 92 8.68 9.56 -7.86
CA ILE A 92 7.73 8.66 -7.16
C ILE A 92 8.23 7.21 -7.07
N TRP A 93 9.11 6.80 -7.97
CA TRP A 93 9.70 5.44 -8.01
C TRP A 93 10.74 5.19 -6.90
N GLU A 94 11.23 6.24 -6.25
CA GLU A 94 12.11 6.13 -5.08
C GLU A 94 11.34 5.95 -3.75
N GLY A 95 10.02 5.80 -3.84
CA GLY A 95 9.14 5.68 -2.67
C GLY A 95 8.71 7.04 -2.12
N GLY A 96 8.22 7.05 -0.89
CA GLY A 96 7.74 8.27 -0.24
C GLY A 96 6.34 8.69 -0.71
N LEU A 97 5.37 7.81 -0.49
CA LEU A 97 3.95 8.08 -0.70
C LEU A 97 3.23 8.03 0.65
N GLY A 98 2.57 9.11 1.04
CA GLY A 98 1.82 9.17 2.28
C GLY A 98 0.39 8.66 2.11
N ILE A 99 -0.01 7.70 2.94
CA ILE A 99 -1.31 7.01 2.84
C ILE A 99 -2.49 7.98 2.93
N TRP A 100 -2.43 8.99 3.80
CA TRP A 100 -3.53 9.94 3.98
C TRP A 100 -3.76 10.80 2.74
N GLY A 101 -2.68 11.23 2.08
CA GLY A 101 -2.78 11.94 0.81
C GLY A 101 -3.32 11.06 -0.31
N ALA A 102 -2.87 9.80 -0.36
CA ALA A 102 -3.34 8.83 -1.34
C ALA A 102 -4.84 8.56 -1.20
N ILE A 103 -5.34 8.34 0.02
CA ILE A 103 -6.77 8.12 0.28
C ILE A 103 -7.57 9.37 -0.08
N SER A 104 -7.14 10.55 0.39
CA SER A 104 -7.90 11.80 0.21
C SER A 104 -8.03 12.18 -1.26
N LEU A 105 -6.90 12.27 -2.00
CA LEU A 105 -6.97 12.61 -3.41
C LEU A 105 -7.53 11.49 -4.26
N GLY A 106 -7.28 10.23 -3.93
CA GLY A 106 -7.89 9.09 -4.61
C GLY A 106 -9.42 9.12 -4.52
N ALA A 107 -9.97 9.43 -3.34
CA ALA A 107 -11.40 9.59 -3.15
C ALA A 107 -11.96 10.79 -3.95
N ILE A 108 -11.20 11.90 -4.02
CA ILE A 108 -11.56 13.05 -4.85
C ILE A 108 -11.58 12.67 -6.33
N GLY A 109 -10.59 11.92 -6.80
CA GLY A 109 -10.53 11.43 -8.17
C GLY A 109 -11.73 10.55 -8.52
N ALA A 110 -12.05 9.57 -7.67
CA ALA A 110 -13.25 8.74 -7.84
C ALA A 110 -14.54 9.57 -7.84
N TYR A 111 -14.64 10.53 -6.92
CA TYR A 111 -15.81 11.41 -6.85
C TYR A 111 -15.94 12.28 -8.09
N ALA A 112 -14.83 12.81 -8.64
CA ALA A 112 -14.82 13.59 -9.88
C ALA A 112 -15.33 12.77 -11.07
N TYR A 113 -14.96 11.49 -11.17
CA TYR A 113 -15.53 10.57 -12.14
C TYR A 113 -17.06 10.51 -12.02
N PHE A 114 -17.58 10.26 -10.81
CA PHE A 114 -19.03 10.17 -10.56
C PHE A 114 -19.79 11.47 -10.82
N LYS A 115 -19.12 12.60 -10.72
CA LYS A 115 -19.74 13.93 -11.04
C LYS A 115 -19.76 14.25 -12.51
N THR A 116 -18.81 13.75 -13.28
CA THR A 116 -18.62 14.09 -14.70
C THR A 116 -19.23 13.06 -15.64
N HIS A 117 -19.48 11.85 -15.16
CA HIS A 117 -20.02 10.74 -15.95
C HIS A 117 -21.42 10.32 -15.44
N LYS A 118 -22.21 9.76 -16.37
CA LYS A 118 -23.53 9.18 -16.03
C LYS A 118 -23.32 7.78 -15.50
N THR A 119 -23.23 7.63 -14.19
CA THR A 119 -23.08 6.36 -13.51
C THR A 119 -24.44 5.74 -13.18
N THR A 120 -24.48 4.40 -13.11
CA THR A 120 -25.71 3.63 -12.86
C THR A 120 -26.18 3.79 -11.40
N LEU A 121 -25.24 3.83 -10.45
CA LEU A 121 -25.52 3.94 -9.02
C LEU A 121 -24.89 5.21 -8.44
N LYS A 122 -25.30 5.55 -7.20
CA LYS A 122 -24.75 6.70 -6.48
C LYS A 122 -23.31 6.39 -5.98
N PHE A 123 -22.55 7.47 -5.74
CA PHE A 123 -21.19 7.37 -5.21
C PHE A 123 -21.11 6.62 -3.86
N SER A 124 -22.10 6.75 -2.98
CA SER A 124 -22.16 6.01 -1.72
C SER A 124 -22.24 4.49 -1.93
N GLN A 125 -23.03 4.03 -2.89
CA GLN A 125 -23.15 2.62 -3.23
C GLN A 125 -21.86 2.06 -3.86
N PHE A 126 -21.14 2.90 -4.61
CA PHE A 126 -19.81 2.59 -5.09
C PHE A 126 -18.83 2.40 -3.91
N LEU A 127 -18.79 3.31 -2.94
CA LEU A 127 -17.95 3.16 -1.75
C LEU A 127 -18.27 1.88 -0.96
N ASP A 128 -19.55 1.57 -0.77
CA ASP A 128 -20.00 0.35 -0.10
C ASP A 128 -19.56 -0.91 -0.85
N SER A 129 -19.57 -0.86 -2.18
CA SER A 129 -19.11 -1.98 -3.01
C SER A 129 -17.60 -2.19 -2.96
N LEU A 130 -16.81 -1.12 -2.79
CA LEU A 130 -15.35 -1.18 -2.72
C LEU A 130 -14.81 -1.57 -1.35
N ALA A 131 -15.54 -1.28 -0.27
CA ALA A 131 -15.02 -1.42 1.10
C ALA A 131 -14.37 -2.78 1.39
N PRO A 132 -14.96 -3.95 1.09
CA PRO A 132 -14.28 -5.24 1.29
C PRO A 132 -13.04 -5.40 0.42
N GLY A 133 -13.09 -4.94 -0.83
CA GLY A 133 -11.96 -5.01 -1.76
C GLY A 133 -10.76 -4.22 -1.26
N ILE A 134 -10.99 -3.05 -0.66
CA ILE A 134 -9.93 -2.20 -0.06
C ILE A 134 -9.30 -2.92 1.14
N ILE A 135 -10.09 -3.56 2.00
CA ILE A 135 -9.57 -4.31 3.15
C ILE A 135 -8.70 -5.49 2.68
N PHE A 136 -9.15 -6.25 1.68
CA PHE A 136 -8.32 -7.31 1.08
C PHE A 136 -7.05 -6.77 0.42
N ALA A 137 -7.13 -5.63 -0.27
CA ALA A 137 -5.95 -4.97 -0.83
C ALA A 137 -4.95 -4.57 0.27
N GLN A 138 -5.44 -4.10 1.42
CA GLN A 138 -4.61 -3.82 2.59
C GLN A 138 -3.92 -5.09 3.10
N ALA A 139 -4.64 -6.20 3.25
CA ALA A 139 -4.05 -7.48 3.65
C ALA A 139 -2.91 -7.90 2.72
N ILE A 140 -3.12 -7.78 1.40
CA ILE A 140 -2.09 -8.11 0.40
C ILE A 140 -0.90 -7.15 0.51
N GLY A 141 -1.13 -5.87 0.74
CA GLY A 141 -0.07 -4.88 0.99
C GLY A 141 0.81 -5.25 2.19
N ARG A 142 0.24 -5.88 3.23
CA ARG A 142 1.01 -6.38 4.39
C ARG A 142 1.98 -7.52 4.02
N VAL A 143 1.68 -8.32 3.01
CA VAL A 143 2.66 -9.28 2.45
C VAL A 143 3.87 -8.54 1.88
N GLY A 144 3.66 -7.39 1.26
CA GLY A 144 4.75 -6.52 0.78
C GLY A 144 5.67 -6.04 1.92
N ASN A 145 5.11 -5.71 3.09
CA ASN A 145 5.91 -5.31 4.26
C ASN A 145 6.83 -6.44 4.77
N TYR A 146 6.44 -7.72 4.62
CA TYR A 146 7.34 -8.84 4.88
C TYR A 146 8.61 -8.77 4.03
N PHE A 147 8.47 -8.54 2.72
CA PHE A 147 9.62 -8.46 1.82
C PHE A 147 10.52 -7.25 2.09
N ASN A 148 9.94 -6.11 2.47
CA ASN A 148 10.70 -4.92 2.83
C ASN A 148 11.24 -4.96 4.27
N GLN A 149 10.80 -5.91 5.09
CA GLN A 149 11.08 -5.98 6.53
C GLN A 149 10.65 -4.68 7.26
N GLU A 150 9.44 -4.28 7.02
CA GLU A 150 8.79 -3.09 7.61
C GLU A 150 7.58 -3.51 8.45
N VAL A 151 7.08 -2.59 9.28
CA VAL A 151 5.87 -2.81 10.10
C VAL A 151 6.01 -4.09 10.95
N PHE A 152 7.13 -4.19 11.65
CA PHE A 152 7.33 -5.14 12.75
C PHE A 152 7.25 -4.40 14.09
N GLY A 153 6.98 -5.15 15.17
CA GLY A 153 6.80 -4.59 16.51
C GLY A 153 8.10 -4.65 17.35
N LYS A 154 7.93 -4.69 18.66
CA LYS A 154 9.04 -4.81 19.61
C LYS A 154 9.70 -6.19 19.53
N PRO A 155 10.91 -6.37 20.10
CA PRO A 155 11.52 -7.69 20.27
C PRO A 155 10.61 -8.68 20.99
N THR A 156 10.70 -9.97 20.60
CA THR A 156 9.86 -11.04 21.17
C THR A 156 10.59 -12.37 21.25
N ASN A 157 10.20 -13.19 22.21
CA ASN A 157 10.65 -14.59 22.33
C ASN A 157 9.60 -15.59 21.80
N LEU A 158 8.51 -15.11 21.22
CA LEU A 158 7.45 -15.97 20.70
C LEU A 158 7.96 -16.85 19.54
N PRO A 159 7.46 -18.09 19.41
CA PRO A 159 7.93 -19.02 18.38
C PRO A 159 7.61 -18.57 16.94
N TRP A 160 6.66 -17.66 16.76
CA TRP A 160 6.33 -17.07 15.45
C TRP A 160 6.91 -15.68 15.25
N GLY A 161 7.91 -15.25 16.04
CA GLY A 161 8.62 -14.01 15.81
C GLY A 161 9.28 -13.98 14.42
N ILE A 162 9.29 -12.81 13.78
CA ILE A 162 10.00 -12.62 12.50
C ILE A 162 11.46 -12.27 12.76
N GLU A 163 12.36 -12.87 12.00
CA GLU A 163 13.75 -12.46 11.93
C GLU A 163 13.89 -11.16 11.17
N ILE A 164 14.59 -10.17 11.75
CA ILE A 164 14.92 -8.89 11.08
C ILE A 164 16.43 -8.82 10.84
N ARG A 165 16.80 -8.45 9.62
CA ARG A 165 18.21 -8.31 9.24
C ARG A 165 18.89 -7.24 10.09
N PRO A 166 20.17 -7.41 10.47
CA PRO A 166 20.87 -6.49 11.38
C PRO A 166 20.76 -5.02 10.99
N PHE A 167 20.92 -4.71 9.70
CA PHE A 167 20.89 -3.34 9.19
C PHE A 167 19.49 -2.71 9.09
N GLN A 168 18.42 -3.48 9.36
CA GLN A 168 17.04 -3.00 9.40
C GLN A 168 16.46 -2.94 10.81
N ARG A 169 17.25 -3.33 11.81
CA ARG A 169 16.84 -3.25 13.21
C ARG A 169 16.87 -1.80 13.66
N PRO A 170 15.90 -1.36 14.47
CA PRO A 170 15.89 -0.01 15.01
C PRO A 170 17.05 0.22 16.00
N ASP A 171 17.51 1.47 16.11
CA ASP A 171 18.52 1.87 17.08
C ASP A 171 18.14 1.44 18.51
N GLY A 172 19.09 0.85 19.21
CA GLY A 172 18.90 0.31 20.56
C GLY A 172 18.27 -1.09 20.61
N TYR A 173 18.04 -1.73 19.46
CA TYR A 173 17.52 -3.09 19.36
C TYR A 173 18.37 -3.99 18.45
N GLU A 174 19.61 -3.62 18.18
CA GLU A 174 20.54 -4.30 17.27
C GLU A 174 20.84 -5.73 17.70
N GLU A 175 20.83 -6.01 19.00
CA GLU A 175 21.12 -7.33 19.58
C GLU A 175 19.97 -8.34 19.42
N PHE A 176 18.75 -7.85 19.16
CA PHE A 176 17.58 -8.71 19.09
C PHE A 176 17.41 -9.29 17.68
N LEU A 177 17.27 -10.62 17.62
CA LEU A 177 17.05 -11.33 16.36
C LEU A 177 15.59 -11.33 15.93
N LYS A 178 14.66 -11.49 16.90
CA LYS A 178 13.24 -11.74 16.66
C LYS A 178 12.38 -10.56 17.10
N PHE A 179 11.41 -10.22 16.25
CA PHE A 179 10.45 -9.15 16.50
C PHE A 179 9.02 -9.64 16.27
N HIS A 180 8.04 -8.95 16.86
CA HIS A 180 6.63 -9.24 16.58
C HIS A 180 6.31 -8.97 15.11
N PRO A 181 5.74 -9.93 14.35
CA PRO A 181 5.34 -9.72 12.95
C PRO A 181 4.00 -8.95 12.90
N THR A 182 4.00 -7.65 13.25
CA THR A 182 2.76 -6.87 13.33
C THR A 182 2.08 -6.72 11.97
N PHE A 183 2.84 -6.75 10.87
CA PHE A 183 2.28 -6.83 9.53
C PHE A 183 1.40 -8.08 9.33
N LEU A 184 1.80 -9.24 9.90
CA LEU A 184 1.03 -10.49 9.84
C LEU A 184 -0.23 -10.39 10.72
N TYR A 185 -0.15 -9.76 11.88
CA TYR A 185 -1.31 -9.57 12.74
C TYR A 185 -2.36 -8.71 12.07
N GLU A 186 -1.95 -7.63 11.40
CA GLU A 186 -2.84 -6.78 10.64
C GLU A 186 -3.39 -7.49 9.40
N LEU A 187 -2.57 -8.26 8.69
CA LEU A 187 -3.04 -9.10 7.58
C LEU A 187 -4.18 -10.02 8.03
N LEU A 188 -3.98 -10.76 9.13
CA LEU A 188 -4.99 -11.66 9.68
C LEU A 188 -6.26 -10.92 10.16
N TRP A 189 -6.11 -9.69 10.63
CA TRP A 189 -7.25 -8.86 11.04
C TRP A 189 -8.08 -8.38 9.83
N CYS A 190 -7.45 -8.19 8.67
CA CYS A 190 -8.10 -7.72 7.44
C CYS A 190 -8.82 -8.84 6.65
N VAL A 191 -8.67 -10.11 7.01
CA VAL A 191 -9.25 -11.28 6.33
C VAL A 191 -10.30 -11.95 7.17
#